data_7ad4c4faf5121f40e7d987c806bd4681
#
_entry.id   7ad4c4faf5121f40e7d987c806bd4681
#
_cell.length_a   1.000
_cell.length_b   1.000
_cell.length_c   1.000
_cell.angle_alpha   90.00
_cell.angle_beta   90.00
_cell.angle_gamma   90.00
#
_symmetry.space_group_name_H-M   'P 1'
#
loop_
_entity.id
_entity.type
_entity.pdbx_description
1 polymer ?
#
loop_
_entity_poly.entity_id
_entity_poly.type
_entity_poly.pdbx_seq_one_letter_code
_entity_poly.pdbx_strand_id
1 'polypeptide(L)'
;GSEMCIRDRSIANLQLQKPVEINSFLTYNYGMDDDRFPLLFMTEGQGSVGTVDIETVQWTWKTMGRMKFDDFITHFSGGGKPGLGGAPVEIHTSTHWFIEQHTLIGPDGKTQVRIQRDLGESAYGYGYIIKLMSPNPDAFIDPALLAKGKYWSMGAPLISESYSKGNRSNVMGPGRMTSQLEFYRKSKEVAGNISNVVTEYEFKDGAGKASKLWISEEMRQFNIERRVYNEERLWMAEYNRLPNGEITLKDDDNGKPIPTTAGMLEICRESNYDTYGEYLTLSKIKRTIGDVLDRDTDTGEMNIVLMGGKGFIEDFDEAMRLDAKENGFVTPLGDKMIDGSDAGLTYGKYFRRYKTVDGHTITVKHCAFFDKSTIAEAAKKNGEIHPRTGYPITSHQACFIDFSIYDGTQNVRVVRQKGQIHKAKVFKGLTDIPASWGVPETNYISTEIDMSRYEVKHSQGLQVNNSSKMFLLKCVL
;
A
#
# COMPACT_ATOMS: atom_id res chain seq x y z
N GLY A 1 13.89 -0.27 -30.87
CA GLY A 1 15.18 0.39 -30.77
C GLY A 1 16.07 -0.36 -29.81
N SER A 2 17.21 -0.84 -30.25
CA SER A 2 18.17 -1.54 -29.41
C SER A 2 18.71 -0.57 -28.35
N GLU A 3 18.43 -0.85 -27.09
CA GLU A 3 19.13 -0.24 -25.98
C GLU A 3 20.58 -0.70 -26.01
N MET A 4 21.46 0.19 -26.49
CA MET A 4 22.88 -0.06 -26.45
C MET A 4 23.39 0.18 -25.02
N CYS A 5 23.69 -0.89 -24.28
CA CYS A 5 24.51 -0.79 -23.09
C CYS A 5 25.91 -0.32 -23.47
N ILE A 6 26.15 0.96 -23.34
CA ILE A 6 27.46 1.56 -23.64
C ILE A 6 28.40 1.22 -22.47
N ARG A 7 29.36 0.33 -22.72
CA ARG A 7 30.51 0.14 -21.84
C ARG A 7 31.53 1.24 -22.10
N ASP A 8 32.36 1.57 -21.12
CA ASP A 8 33.38 2.67 -21.16
C ASP A 8 34.17 2.77 -22.48
N ARG A 9 34.48 1.62 -23.12
CA ARG A 9 35.17 1.58 -24.41
C ARG A 9 34.32 2.04 -25.61
N SER A 10 33.00 2.08 -25.48
CA SER A 10 32.07 2.48 -26.55
C SER A 10 32.00 3.99 -26.70
N ILE A 11 32.34 4.78 -25.68
CA ILE A 11 32.35 6.25 -25.73
C ILE A 11 33.40 6.74 -26.71
N ALA A 12 34.58 6.12 -26.71
CA ALA A 12 35.65 6.46 -27.66
C ALA A 12 35.24 6.20 -29.14
N ASN A 13 34.46 5.16 -29.38
CA ASN A 13 33.94 4.83 -30.71
C ASN A 13 32.80 5.76 -31.16
N LEU A 14 32.00 6.28 -30.25
CA LEU A 14 30.94 7.27 -30.53
C LEU A 14 31.56 8.62 -30.94
N GLN A 15 32.74 8.99 -30.38
CA GLN A 15 33.44 10.20 -30.75
C GLN A 15 34.12 10.16 -32.14
N LEU A 16 34.31 8.95 -32.69
CA LEU A 16 34.86 8.77 -34.04
C LEU A 16 33.86 8.95 -35.16
N GLN A 17 32.56 8.80 -34.86
CA GLN A 17 31.47 9.04 -35.81
C GLN A 17 30.75 10.33 -35.46
N LYS A 18 31.10 11.42 -36.11
CA LYS A 18 30.55 12.76 -35.88
C LYS A 18 29.45 13.10 -36.89
N PRO A 19 28.20 12.70 -36.67
CA PRO A 19 27.09 13.27 -37.41
C PRO A 19 26.90 14.73 -37.06
N VAL A 20 26.41 15.52 -37.99
CA VAL A 20 26.07 16.93 -37.73
C VAL A 20 24.90 16.97 -36.74
N GLU A 21 25.17 17.48 -35.55
CA GLU A 21 24.11 17.65 -34.53
C GLU A 21 23.49 19.05 -34.67
N ILE A 22 22.17 19.08 -34.81
CA ILE A 22 21.39 20.32 -34.93
C ILE A 22 21.12 20.92 -33.55
N ASN A 23 21.10 20.07 -32.49
CA ASN A 23 20.83 20.53 -31.13
C ASN A 23 22.02 20.21 -30.20
N SER A 24 22.54 21.22 -29.55
CA SER A 24 23.68 21.10 -28.63
C SER A 24 23.28 20.50 -27.27
N PHE A 25 21.98 20.39 -26.97
CA PHE A 25 21.48 19.80 -25.70
C PHE A 25 20.99 18.38 -25.89
N LEU A 26 21.36 17.51 -24.97
CA LEU A 26 20.81 16.15 -24.89
C LEU A 26 19.31 16.20 -24.61
N THR A 27 18.53 15.64 -25.52
CA THR A 27 17.07 15.52 -25.33
C THR A 27 16.76 14.25 -24.59
N TYR A 28 16.10 14.38 -23.43
CA TYR A 28 15.65 13.24 -22.64
C TYR A 28 14.24 12.83 -23.08
N ASN A 29 14.11 11.64 -23.65
CA ASN A 29 12.83 11.09 -24.06
C ASN A 29 11.93 10.71 -22.86
N TYR A 30 12.54 10.56 -21.68
CA TYR A 30 11.87 10.23 -20.44
C TYR A 30 12.17 11.31 -19.42
N GLY A 31 11.14 12.07 -19.03
CA GLY A 31 11.26 13.09 -18.01
C GLY A 31 11.71 12.54 -16.66
N MET A 32 12.25 13.41 -15.83
CA MET A 32 12.62 13.12 -14.42
C MET A 32 11.54 13.60 -13.45
N ASP A 33 10.28 13.68 -13.89
CA ASP A 33 9.21 14.30 -13.13
C ASP A 33 8.80 13.44 -11.92
N ASP A 34 8.31 14.11 -10.88
CA ASP A 34 7.80 13.49 -9.64
C ASP A 34 6.66 12.50 -9.89
N ASP A 35 5.98 12.61 -11.02
CA ASP A 35 4.96 11.66 -11.49
C ASP A 35 5.51 10.24 -11.75
N ARG A 36 6.82 10.11 -11.89
CA ARG A 36 7.50 8.82 -12.06
C ARG A 36 7.64 8.05 -10.75
N PHE A 37 7.66 8.76 -9.63
CA PHE A 37 7.89 8.23 -8.28
C PHE A 37 6.79 8.68 -7.33
N PRO A 38 5.52 8.28 -7.59
CA PRO A 38 4.38 8.82 -6.86
C PRO A 38 4.39 8.45 -5.38
N LEU A 39 4.85 7.27 -5.02
CA LEU A 39 4.87 6.83 -3.63
C LEU A 39 5.98 7.54 -2.84
N LEU A 40 7.18 7.68 -3.43
CA LEU A 40 8.25 8.50 -2.84
C LEU A 40 7.84 9.95 -2.66
N PHE A 41 7.14 10.53 -3.64
CA PHE A 41 6.63 11.90 -3.54
C PHE A 41 5.60 12.06 -2.43
N MET A 42 4.67 11.12 -2.28
CA MET A 42 3.61 11.17 -1.28
C MET A 42 4.10 10.84 0.14
N THR A 43 5.30 10.29 0.28
CA THR A 43 5.92 9.96 1.57
C THR A 43 7.13 10.84 1.85
N GLU A 44 8.28 10.57 1.28
CA GLU A 44 9.51 11.35 1.51
C GLU A 44 9.38 12.83 1.09
N GLY A 45 8.61 13.12 0.04
CA GLY A 45 8.32 14.48 -0.41
C GLY A 45 7.56 15.32 0.61
N GLN A 46 6.86 14.71 1.58
CA GLN A 46 6.14 15.39 2.65
C GLN A 46 7.04 15.66 3.88
N GLY A 47 8.32 15.37 3.81
CA GLY A 47 9.28 15.65 4.87
C GLY A 47 9.03 14.83 6.15
N SER A 48 9.08 15.48 7.30
CA SER A 48 8.98 14.80 8.61
C SER A 48 7.63 14.14 8.88
N VAL A 49 6.57 14.54 8.20
CA VAL A 49 5.23 13.96 8.34
C VAL A 49 5.15 12.59 7.67
N GLY A 50 5.77 12.45 6.50
CA GLY A 50 5.79 11.22 5.71
C GLY A 50 7.01 10.32 5.95
N THR A 51 7.91 10.68 6.88
CA THR A 51 9.11 9.89 7.19
C THR A 51 9.33 9.71 8.68
N VAL A 52 9.94 8.59 9.04
CA VAL A 52 10.33 8.28 10.43
C VAL A 52 11.74 7.71 10.47
N ASP A 53 12.58 8.26 11.32
CA ASP A 53 13.93 7.79 11.53
C ASP A 53 14.01 6.97 12.82
N ILE A 54 14.43 5.70 12.71
CA ILE A 54 14.56 4.76 13.83
C ILE A 54 16.01 4.32 14.03
N GLU A 55 16.34 3.90 15.24
CA GLU A 55 17.71 3.43 15.57
C GLU A 55 17.88 1.92 15.34
N THR A 56 16.79 1.17 15.38
CA THR A 56 16.76 -0.28 15.22
C THR A 56 16.45 -0.71 13.80
N VAL A 57 16.72 -1.96 13.45
CA VAL A 57 16.38 -2.52 12.13
C VAL A 57 14.92 -2.97 12.07
N GLN A 58 14.33 -3.30 13.21
CA GLN A 58 12.96 -3.76 13.33
C GLN A 58 12.19 -2.80 14.22
N TRP A 59 10.94 -2.50 13.85
CA TRP A 59 10.06 -1.67 14.63
C TRP A 59 8.68 -2.29 14.77
N THR A 60 7.96 -1.81 15.76
CA THR A 60 6.60 -2.26 16.06
C THR A 60 5.71 -1.07 16.34
N TRP A 61 4.46 -1.18 15.97
CA TRP A 61 3.43 -0.22 16.34
C TRP A 61 2.17 -0.95 16.79
N LYS A 62 1.35 -0.23 17.53
CA LYS A 62 0.10 -0.78 18.05
C LYS A 62 -1.06 -0.25 17.21
N THR A 63 -1.97 -1.15 16.85
CA THR A 63 -3.21 -0.81 16.17
C THR A 63 -4.38 -1.34 16.99
N MET A 64 -5.48 -0.61 16.97
CA MET A 64 -6.70 -1.04 17.62
C MET A 64 -7.79 -1.14 16.56
N GLY A 65 -8.33 -2.33 16.39
CA GLY A 65 -9.44 -2.58 15.48
C GLY A 65 -10.79 -2.16 16.08
N ARG A 66 -11.83 -2.22 15.28
CA ARG A 66 -13.21 -2.02 15.72
C ARG A 66 -13.59 -3.08 16.76
N MET A 67 -14.33 -2.68 17.79
CA MET A 67 -14.86 -3.60 18.76
C MET A 67 -15.79 -4.62 18.07
N LYS A 68 -15.56 -5.89 18.34
CA LYS A 68 -16.35 -6.98 17.74
C LYS A 68 -17.67 -7.12 18.52
N PHE A 69 -18.79 -7.09 17.81
CA PHE A 69 -20.13 -7.28 18.37
C PHE A 69 -20.85 -8.48 17.76
N ASP A 70 -20.19 -9.27 16.93
CA ASP A 70 -20.77 -10.42 16.24
C ASP A 70 -19.82 -11.60 16.26
N ASP A 71 -20.41 -12.79 16.20
CA ASP A 71 -19.68 -14.05 15.99
C ASP A 71 -20.56 -15.06 15.30
N PHE A 72 -19.94 -16.05 14.66
CA PHE A 72 -20.68 -17.08 13.93
C PHE A 72 -20.78 -18.39 14.71
N ILE A 73 -21.87 -19.11 14.47
CA ILE A 73 -22.12 -20.44 15.04
C ILE A 73 -21.21 -21.45 14.35
N THR A 74 -20.44 -22.18 15.14
CA THR A 74 -19.60 -23.30 14.70
C THR A 74 -20.32 -24.62 14.76
N HIS A 75 -21.16 -24.79 15.81
CA HIS A 75 -21.93 -26.03 16.04
C HIS A 75 -23.22 -25.74 16.81
N PHE A 76 -24.26 -26.48 16.49
CA PHE A 76 -25.53 -26.48 17.20
C PHE A 76 -25.94 -27.94 17.45
N SER A 77 -26.17 -28.27 18.71
CA SER A 77 -26.68 -29.59 19.10
C SER A 77 -28.15 -29.50 19.41
N GLY A 78 -29.00 -29.77 18.46
CA GLY A 78 -30.42 -29.77 18.65
C GLY A 78 -31.17 -30.04 17.35
N GLY A 79 -32.36 -30.54 17.45
CA GLY A 79 -33.23 -30.82 16.31
C GLY A 79 -34.65 -30.36 16.58
N GLY A 80 -35.49 -30.37 15.56
CA GLY A 80 -36.89 -30.05 15.67
C GLY A 80 -37.19 -28.56 15.92
N LYS A 81 -37.69 -28.22 17.09
CA LYS A 81 -38.06 -26.83 17.46
C LYS A 81 -37.22 -26.34 18.65
N PRO A 82 -35.97 -25.89 18.44
CA PRO A 82 -35.13 -25.45 19.53
C PRO A 82 -35.73 -24.22 20.21
N GLY A 83 -35.66 -24.17 21.53
CA GLY A 83 -36.20 -23.06 22.33
C GLY A 83 -37.71 -23.07 22.54
N LEU A 84 -38.43 -24.06 22.07
CA LEU A 84 -39.88 -24.19 22.29
C LEU A 84 -40.20 -24.20 23.81
N GLY A 85 -41.21 -23.41 24.21
CA GLY A 85 -41.60 -23.29 25.62
C GLY A 85 -40.53 -22.65 26.50
N GLY A 86 -39.58 -21.91 25.93
CA GLY A 86 -38.45 -21.31 26.67
C GLY A 86 -37.37 -22.34 27.07
N ALA A 87 -37.33 -23.50 26.43
CA ALA A 87 -36.31 -24.52 26.68
C ALA A 87 -34.90 -23.95 26.38
N PRO A 88 -33.89 -24.31 27.20
CA PRO A 88 -32.50 -23.89 26.92
C PRO A 88 -31.98 -24.59 25.67
N VAL A 89 -31.19 -23.85 24.89
CA VAL A 89 -30.55 -24.33 23.67
C VAL A 89 -29.05 -24.14 23.79
N GLU A 90 -28.29 -25.16 23.44
CA GLU A 90 -26.84 -25.10 23.42
C GLU A 90 -26.35 -24.73 22.03
N ILE A 91 -25.53 -23.72 21.96
CA ILE A 91 -24.85 -23.26 20.73
C ILE A 91 -23.35 -23.13 20.99
N HIS A 92 -22.54 -23.28 19.95
CA HIS A 92 -21.11 -23.04 20.00
C HIS A 92 -20.73 -21.98 18.99
N THR A 93 -19.77 -21.13 19.36
CA THR A 93 -19.27 -20.01 18.52
C THR A 93 -17.78 -20.12 18.30
N SER A 94 -17.24 -19.33 17.38
CA SER A 94 -15.84 -19.41 17.00
C SER A 94 -14.90 -18.80 18.03
N THR A 95 -15.34 -17.80 18.76
CA THR A 95 -14.54 -17.07 19.75
C THR A 95 -15.27 -16.93 21.08
N HIS A 96 -14.52 -16.77 22.18
CA HIS A 96 -15.06 -16.51 23.51
C HIS A 96 -15.38 -15.03 23.68
N TRP A 97 -16.24 -14.50 22.82
CA TRP A 97 -16.58 -13.08 22.84
C TRP A 97 -17.89 -12.78 23.57
N PHE A 98 -18.85 -13.66 23.48
CA PHE A 98 -20.13 -13.49 24.14
C PHE A 98 -20.03 -13.73 25.66
N ILE A 99 -20.84 -13.02 26.42
CA ILE A 99 -20.85 -13.05 27.88
C ILE A 99 -22.26 -13.39 28.37
N GLU A 100 -22.37 -14.04 29.51
CA GLU A 100 -23.66 -14.28 30.19
C GLU A 100 -24.44 -12.98 30.33
N GLN A 101 -25.76 -13.09 30.32
CA GLN A 101 -26.76 -12.02 30.41
C GLN A 101 -26.90 -11.15 29.14
N HIS A 102 -25.97 -11.20 28.18
CA HIS A 102 -26.13 -10.52 26.93
C HIS A 102 -27.25 -11.12 26.09
N THR A 103 -27.90 -10.25 25.34
CA THR A 103 -28.84 -10.67 24.29
C THR A 103 -28.06 -10.91 23.01
N LEU A 104 -28.51 -11.89 22.22
CA LEU A 104 -28.06 -12.10 20.87
C LEU A 104 -29.22 -11.88 19.91
N ILE A 105 -28.93 -11.24 18.81
CA ILE A 105 -29.87 -10.97 17.72
C ILE A 105 -29.48 -11.88 16.56
N GLY A 106 -30.43 -12.63 16.06
CA GLY A 106 -30.25 -13.57 14.96
C GLY A 106 -30.04 -12.86 13.61
N PRO A 107 -29.56 -13.59 12.59
CA PRO A 107 -29.33 -13.06 11.26
C PRO A 107 -30.58 -12.58 10.52
N ASP A 108 -31.77 -12.92 11.01
CA ASP A 108 -33.07 -12.42 10.55
C ASP A 108 -33.42 -11.02 11.10
N GLY A 109 -32.61 -10.48 12.02
CA GLY A 109 -32.83 -9.19 12.69
C GLY A 109 -34.07 -9.18 13.64
N LYS A 110 -34.72 -10.31 13.87
CA LYS A 110 -35.96 -10.42 14.68
C LYS A 110 -35.81 -11.37 15.84
N THR A 111 -35.23 -12.53 15.63
CA THR A 111 -35.04 -13.54 16.67
C THR A 111 -34.06 -13.06 17.69
N GLN A 112 -34.49 -12.91 18.93
CA GLN A 112 -33.66 -12.49 20.06
C GLN A 112 -33.57 -13.58 21.09
N VAL A 113 -32.38 -13.85 21.58
CA VAL A 113 -32.13 -14.83 22.64
C VAL A 113 -31.27 -14.21 23.72
N ARG A 114 -31.37 -14.71 24.93
CA ARG A 114 -30.49 -14.29 26.04
C ARG A 114 -29.55 -15.42 26.43
N ILE A 115 -28.29 -15.10 26.62
CA ILE A 115 -27.28 -16.05 27.13
C ILE A 115 -27.53 -16.24 28.61
N GLN A 116 -27.78 -17.50 28.98
CA GLN A 116 -28.04 -17.88 30.39
C GLN A 116 -26.78 -18.33 31.08
N ARG A 117 -25.91 -19.07 30.35
CA ARG A 117 -24.69 -19.63 30.92
C ARG A 117 -23.61 -19.71 29.81
N ASP A 118 -22.39 -19.46 30.21
CA ASP A 118 -21.17 -19.72 29.46
C ASP A 118 -20.65 -21.11 29.90
N LEU A 119 -20.47 -22.00 28.91
CA LEU A 119 -19.95 -23.35 29.11
C LEU A 119 -18.41 -23.42 28.94
N GLY A 120 -17.80 -22.34 28.45
CA GLY A 120 -16.40 -22.32 28.16
C GLY A 120 -16.00 -23.02 26.87
N GLU A 121 -14.73 -23.40 26.76
CA GLU A 121 -14.15 -24.03 25.59
C GLU A 121 -14.57 -25.50 25.46
N SER A 122 -14.91 -25.91 24.26
CA SER A 122 -15.31 -27.26 23.88
C SER A 122 -14.64 -27.69 22.57
N ALA A 123 -14.81 -28.95 22.19
CA ALA A 123 -14.33 -29.47 20.91
C ALA A 123 -14.93 -28.78 19.67
N TYR A 124 -16.03 -28.07 19.82
CA TYR A 124 -16.74 -27.37 18.75
C TYR A 124 -16.55 -25.85 18.77
N GLY A 125 -15.79 -25.34 19.70
CA GLY A 125 -15.60 -23.91 19.96
C GLY A 125 -16.08 -23.54 21.37
N TYR A 126 -16.55 -22.31 21.55
CA TYR A 126 -17.02 -21.81 22.85
C TYR A 126 -18.52 -22.01 22.99
N GLY A 127 -18.93 -22.77 24.01
CA GLY A 127 -20.29 -23.18 24.25
C GLY A 127 -21.08 -22.16 25.07
N TYR A 128 -22.35 -21.96 24.70
CA TYR A 128 -23.28 -21.07 25.40
C TYR A 128 -24.65 -21.72 25.49
N ILE A 129 -25.30 -21.57 26.63
CA ILE A 129 -26.72 -21.89 26.79
C ILE A 129 -27.52 -20.62 26.58
N ILE A 130 -28.39 -20.64 25.58
CA ILE A 130 -29.28 -19.52 25.23
C ILE A 130 -30.74 -19.86 25.49
N LYS A 131 -31.57 -18.85 25.73
CA LYS A 131 -33.01 -18.93 25.80
C LYS A 131 -33.66 -17.93 24.88
N LEU A 132 -34.72 -18.36 24.18
CA LEU A 132 -35.52 -17.51 23.30
C LEU A 132 -36.27 -16.45 24.13
N MET A 133 -36.23 -15.21 23.64
CA MET A 133 -36.96 -14.08 24.19
C MET A 133 -38.24 -13.89 23.39
N SER A 134 -39.29 -14.59 23.78
CA SER A 134 -40.61 -14.48 23.14
C SER A 134 -41.72 -14.59 24.19
N PRO A 135 -42.80 -13.80 24.06
CA PRO A 135 -43.96 -13.92 24.90
C PRO A 135 -44.86 -15.14 24.51
N ASN A 136 -44.66 -15.69 23.32
CA ASN A 136 -45.41 -16.82 22.82
C ASN A 136 -44.76 -18.14 23.27
N PRO A 137 -45.44 -18.98 24.05
CA PRO A 137 -44.89 -20.28 24.49
C PRO A 137 -44.66 -21.27 23.35
N ASP A 138 -45.36 -21.12 22.22
CA ASP A 138 -45.17 -21.94 21.03
C ASP A 138 -44.05 -21.46 20.09
N ALA A 139 -43.41 -20.36 20.43
CA ALA A 139 -42.28 -19.84 19.63
C ALA A 139 -41.05 -20.74 19.79
N PHE A 140 -40.36 -20.91 18.71
CA PHE A 140 -39.08 -21.63 18.63
C PHE A 140 -38.09 -20.88 17.72
N ILE A 141 -36.83 -21.20 17.84
CA ILE A 141 -35.78 -20.65 16.97
C ILE A 141 -35.76 -21.49 15.68
N ASP A 142 -35.83 -20.86 14.53
CA ASP A 142 -35.65 -21.57 13.26
C ASP A 142 -34.26 -22.24 13.23
N PRO A 143 -34.15 -23.57 13.08
CA PRO A 143 -32.86 -24.25 12.98
C PRO A 143 -31.94 -23.71 11.89
N ALA A 144 -32.50 -23.13 10.83
CA ALA A 144 -31.73 -22.50 9.76
C ALA A 144 -30.90 -21.30 10.26
N LEU A 145 -31.35 -20.59 11.28
CA LEU A 145 -30.65 -19.49 11.92
C LEU A 145 -29.48 -19.95 12.80
N LEU A 146 -29.55 -21.19 13.29
CA LEU A 146 -28.52 -21.83 14.12
C LEU A 146 -27.54 -22.67 13.30
N ALA A 147 -27.66 -22.67 11.97
CA ALA A 147 -26.76 -23.39 11.09
C ALA A 147 -25.33 -22.87 11.20
N LYS A 148 -24.36 -23.77 11.01
CA LYS A 148 -22.91 -23.42 10.99
C LYS A 148 -22.63 -22.27 10.01
N GLY A 149 -21.84 -21.28 10.46
CA GLY A 149 -21.47 -20.11 9.68
C GLY A 149 -22.45 -18.94 9.74
N LYS A 150 -23.59 -19.07 10.45
CA LYS A 150 -24.52 -17.96 10.66
C LYS A 150 -24.03 -17.03 11.76
N TYR A 151 -23.96 -15.74 11.45
CA TYR A 151 -23.53 -14.69 12.38
C TYR A 151 -24.68 -14.23 13.26
N TRP A 152 -24.40 -14.11 14.55
CA TRP A 152 -25.27 -13.53 15.55
C TRP A 152 -24.62 -12.29 16.14
N SER A 153 -25.41 -11.24 16.34
CA SER A 153 -24.93 -9.98 16.87
C SER A 153 -25.22 -9.86 18.37
N MET A 154 -24.25 -9.36 19.12
CA MET A 154 -24.38 -9.15 20.55
C MET A 154 -25.13 -7.84 20.83
N GLY A 155 -26.20 -7.92 21.61
CA GLY A 155 -26.95 -6.80 22.11
C GLY A 155 -26.63 -6.48 23.58
N ALA A 156 -27.45 -5.62 24.19
CA ALA A 156 -27.27 -5.19 25.57
C ALA A 156 -27.45 -6.34 26.58
N PRO A 157 -26.77 -6.29 27.74
CA PRO A 157 -27.01 -7.23 28.83
C PRO A 157 -28.36 -6.92 29.51
N LEU A 158 -29.21 -7.93 29.63
CA LEU A 158 -30.50 -7.83 30.32
C LEU A 158 -30.43 -8.57 31.65
N ILE A 159 -30.86 -7.92 32.70
CA ILE A 159 -30.84 -8.42 34.08
C ILE A 159 -32.26 -8.49 34.62
N SER A 160 -32.44 -9.19 35.74
CA SER A 160 -33.71 -9.24 36.46
C SER A 160 -34.00 -7.91 37.17
N GLU A 161 -35.28 -7.63 37.39
CA GLU A 161 -35.76 -6.40 38.04
C GLU A 161 -35.18 -6.21 39.44
N SER A 162 -34.92 -7.29 40.18
CA SER A 162 -34.34 -7.24 41.49
C SER A 162 -33.35 -8.38 41.74
N TYR A 163 -32.47 -8.20 42.76
CA TYR A 163 -31.40 -9.14 43.11
C TYR A 163 -30.44 -9.50 41.94
N SER A 164 -30.30 -8.61 40.97
CA SER A 164 -29.44 -8.80 39.85
C SER A 164 -28.00 -8.44 40.14
N LYS A 165 -27.07 -9.11 39.50
CA LYS A 165 -25.65 -8.75 39.50
C LYS A 165 -25.25 -8.34 38.08
N GLY A 166 -24.46 -7.28 37.94
CA GLY A 166 -23.79 -6.94 36.68
C GLY A 166 -22.73 -7.97 36.33
N ASN A 167 -22.42 -8.08 35.06
CA ASN A 167 -21.34 -8.92 34.55
C ASN A 167 -20.16 -8.07 34.06
N ARG A 168 -19.02 -8.72 33.81
CA ARG A 168 -17.83 -8.06 33.25
C ARG A 168 -18.11 -7.50 31.84
N SER A 169 -17.37 -6.46 31.46
CA SER A 169 -17.35 -5.97 30.08
C SER A 169 -16.20 -6.61 29.31
N ASN A 170 -16.39 -6.77 28.02
CA ASN A 170 -15.30 -7.14 27.11
C ASN A 170 -14.38 -5.94 26.89
N VAL A 171 -13.09 -6.19 26.96
CA VAL A 171 -12.05 -5.21 26.67
C VAL A 171 -11.18 -5.78 25.55
N MET A 172 -11.05 -5.03 24.47
CA MET A 172 -10.08 -5.33 23.42
C MET A 172 -8.74 -4.67 23.76
N GLY A 173 -7.68 -5.45 23.69
CA GLY A 173 -6.33 -4.91 23.73
C GLY A 173 -5.84 -4.49 22.33
N PRO A 174 -4.89 -3.57 22.24
CA PRO A 174 -4.29 -3.20 20.96
C PRO A 174 -3.53 -4.38 20.37
N GLY A 175 -3.72 -4.61 19.08
CA GLY A 175 -2.89 -5.50 18.29
C GLY A 175 -1.49 -4.93 18.09
N ARG A 176 -0.51 -5.79 17.84
CA ARG A 176 0.87 -5.41 17.57
C ARG A 176 1.22 -5.76 16.14
N MET A 177 1.61 -4.77 15.38
CA MET A 177 2.18 -4.94 14.06
C MET A 177 3.69 -4.78 14.12
N THR A 178 4.40 -5.53 13.29
CA THR A 178 5.87 -5.52 13.27
C THR A 178 6.33 -5.45 11.81
N SER A 179 7.34 -4.63 11.55
CA SER A 179 8.02 -4.56 10.25
C SER A 179 9.52 -4.40 10.43
N GLN A 180 10.27 -4.44 9.35
CA GLN A 180 11.73 -4.35 9.35
C GLN A 180 12.24 -3.54 8.18
N LEU A 181 13.45 -2.97 8.35
CA LEU A 181 14.16 -2.27 7.29
C LEU A 181 14.79 -3.24 6.30
N GLU A 182 14.82 -2.86 5.06
CA GLU A 182 15.67 -3.45 4.05
C GLU A 182 16.87 -2.54 3.77
N PHE A 183 17.94 -3.13 3.27
CA PHE A 183 19.18 -2.43 2.97
C PHE A 183 19.63 -2.75 1.57
N TYR A 184 20.06 -1.75 0.84
CA TYR A 184 20.79 -1.98 -0.39
C TYR A 184 22.03 -1.10 -0.46
N ARG A 185 23.01 -1.59 -1.21
CA ARG A 185 24.27 -0.89 -1.45
C ARG A 185 24.55 -0.89 -2.95
N LYS A 186 24.96 0.26 -3.45
CA LYS A 186 25.30 0.41 -4.85
C LYS A 186 26.58 1.22 -4.99
N SER A 187 27.42 0.85 -5.95
CA SER A 187 28.65 1.54 -6.25
C SER A 187 28.68 1.98 -7.72
N LYS A 188 29.33 3.09 -7.99
CA LYS A 188 29.69 3.56 -9.31
C LYS A 188 31.20 3.80 -9.32
N GLU A 189 31.91 3.16 -10.24
CA GLU A 189 33.34 3.31 -10.43
C GLU A 189 33.62 4.09 -11.72
N VAL A 190 34.60 4.95 -11.65
CA VAL A 190 35.05 5.74 -12.79
C VAL A 190 36.56 5.66 -12.83
N ALA A 191 37.09 5.22 -13.95
CA ALA A 191 38.55 5.17 -14.17
C ALA A 191 39.13 6.59 -14.38
N GLY A 192 40.39 6.80 -14.00
CA GLY A 192 41.01 8.10 -14.04
C GLY A 192 41.02 8.79 -15.41
N ASN A 193 41.22 8.01 -16.46
CA ASN A 193 41.22 8.49 -17.84
C ASN A 193 39.86 8.99 -18.37
N ILE A 194 38.77 8.61 -17.71
CA ILE A 194 37.39 8.97 -18.14
C ILE A 194 36.90 10.24 -17.43
N SER A 195 37.51 10.61 -16.31
CA SER A 195 37.06 11.74 -15.48
C SER A 195 36.96 13.06 -16.22
N ASN A 196 37.80 13.27 -17.20
CA ASN A 196 37.92 14.52 -17.98
C ASN A 196 37.28 14.41 -19.38
N VAL A 197 36.58 13.34 -19.70
CA VAL A 197 35.92 13.18 -21.01
C VAL A 197 34.82 14.21 -21.14
N VAL A 198 34.97 15.08 -22.16
CA VAL A 198 33.98 16.11 -22.53
C VAL A 198 33.19 15.62 -23.72
N THR A 199 31.87 15.65 -23.61
CA THR A 199 30.94 15.31 -24.69
C THR A 199 30.76 16.50 -25.65
N GLU A 200 30.34 16.24 -26.87
CA GLU A 200 30.05 17.30 -27.86
C GLU A 200 28.73 18.02 -27.56
N TYR A 201 27.83 17.40 -26.79
CA TYR A 201 26.53 17.94 -26.39
C TYR A 201 26.50 18.31 -24.90
N GLU A 202 25.67 19.31 -24.60
CA GLU A 202 25.42 19.74 -23.24
C GLU A 202 24.24 18.98 -22.63
N PHE A 203 24.32 18.65 -21.36
CA PHE A 203 23.24 18.04 -20.57
C PHE A 203 23.16 18.72 -19.21
N LYS A 204 22.02 18.56 -18.54
CA LYS A 204 21.85 19.04 -17.17
C LYS A 204 22.45 18.03 -16.20
N ASP A 205 23.34 18.46 -15.33
CA ASP A 205 23.86 17.64 -14.23
C ASP A 205 22.79 17.41 -13.14
N GLY A 206 23.14 16.66 -12.09
CA GLY A 206 22.25 16.39 -10.99
C GLY A 206 21.77 17.63 -10.21
N ALA A 207 22.46 18.77 -10.37
CA ALA A 207 22.11 20.07 -9.80
C ALA A 207 21.33 20.96 -10.79
N GLY A 208 21.04 20.46 -11.99
CA GLY A 208 20.32 21.20 -13.04
C GLY A 208 21.20 22.18 -13.83
N LYS A 209 22.53 22.24 -13.58
CA LYS A 209 23.48 23.07 -14.28
C LYS A 209 23.92 22.40 -15.59
N ALA A 210 24.07 23.20 -16.64
CA ALA A 210 24.62 22.72 -17.91
C ALA A 210 26.05 22.19 -17.73
N SER A 211 26.32 21.00 -18.24
CA SER A 211 27.62 20.33 -18.17
C SER A 211 27.88 19.56 -19.47
N LYS A 212 29.14 19.48 -19.84
CA LYS A 212 29.64 18.64 -20.94
C LYS A 212 30.46 17.46 -20.44
N LEU A 213 30.62 17.30 -19.11
CA LEU A 213 31.41 16.24 -18.52
C LEU A 213 30.62 14.97 -18.45
N TRP A 214 31.05 13.89 -19.10
CA TRP A 214 30.40 12.60 -19.13
C TRP A 214 30.15 12.00 -17.72
N ILE A 215 31.10 12.18 -16.82
CA ILE A 215 30.97 11.70 -15.43
C ILE A 215 29.76 12.31 -14.71
N SER A 216 29.36 13.53 -15.04
CA SER A 216 28.16 14.16 -14.48
C SER A 216 26.88 13.52 -15.00
N GLU A 217 26.83 13.14 -16.27
CA GLU A 217 25.70 12.40 -16.84
C GLU A 217 25.59 11.01 -16.26
N GLU A 218 26.70 10.29 -16.10
CA GLU A 218 26.70 8.99 -15.44
C GLU A 218 26.20 9.06 -14.01
N MET A 219 26.56 10.10 -13.26
CA MET A 219 26.06 10.30 -11.90
C MET A 219 24.56 10.62 -11.89
N ARG A 220 24.08 11.37 -12.88
CA ARG A 220 22.64 11.63 -13.04
C ARG A 220 21.88 10.32 -13.29
N GLN A 221 22.37 9.48 -14.21
CA GLN A 221 21.77 8.16 -14.49
C GLN A 221 21.79 7.26 -13.25
N PHE A 222 22.88 7.21 -12.51
CA PHE A 222 22.99 6.47 -11.26
C PHE A 222 21.94 6.91 -10.21
N ASN A 223 21.71 8.23 -10.09
CA ASN A 223 20.71 8.76 -9.17
C ASN A 223 19.28 8.44 -9.60
N ILE A 224 18.99 8.46 -10.91
CA ILE A 224 17.68 8.05 -11.43
C ILE A 224 17.45 6.57 -11.14
N GLU A 225 18.40 5.72 -11.47
CA GLU A 225 18.32 4.28 -11.24
C GLU A 225 18.08 3.95 -9.76
N ARG A 226 18.77 4.67 -8.86
CA ARG A 226 18.55 4.55 -7.42
C ARG A 226 17.11 4.91 -7.01
N ARG A 227 16.55 5.98 -7.57
CA ARG A 227 15.14 6.36 -7.30
C ARG A 227 14.15 5.31 -7.82
N VAL A 228 14.43 4.75 -9.00
CA VAL A 228 13.62 3.66 -9.55
C VAL A 228 13.61 2.47 -8.59
N TYR A 229 14.77 2.03 -8.10
CA TYR A 229 14.84 0.91 -7.15
C TYR A 229 14.12 1.20 -5.83
N ASN A 230 14.23 2.44 -5.31
CA ASN A 230 13.50 2.82 -4.10
C ASN A 230 11.99 2.71 -4.30
N GLU A 231 11.47 3.27 -5.39
CA GLU A 231 10.05 3.21 -5.71
C GLU A 231 9.57 1.78 -5.93
N GLU A 232 10.30 0.98 -6.75
CA GLU A 232 9.96 -0.42 -7.01
C GLU A 232 9.91 -1.24 -5.72
N ARG A 233 10.89 -1.05 -4.82
CA ARG A 233 10.90 -1.76 -3.54
C ARG A 233 9.75 -1.34 -2.62
N LEU A 234 9.43 -0.05 -2.54
CA LEU A 234 8.27 0.41 -1.76
C LEU A 234 6.95 -0.17 -2.27
N TRP A 235 6.84 -0.47 -3.56
CA TRP A 235 5.65 -1.12 -4.13
C TRP A 235 5.66 -2.65 -3.97
N MET A 236 6.78 -3.31 -4.28
CA MET A 236 6.85 -4.75 -4.54
C MET A 236 7.57 -5.57 -3.47
N ALA A 237 8.17 -4.93 -2.46
CA ALA A 237 8.85 -5.69 -1.43
C ALA A 237 7.89 -6.63 -0.71
N GLU A 238 8.39 -7.81 -0.34
CA GLU A 238 7.67 -8.81 0.46
C GLU A 238 8.42 -9.05 1.76
N TYR A 239 7.67 -9.10 2.84
CA TYR A 239 8.19 -9.34 4.19
C TYR A 239 8.66 -10.78 4.34
N ASN A 240 9.93 -10.99 4.72
CA ASN A 240 10.55 -12.31 4.71
C ASN A 240 10.92 -12.90 6.07
N ARG A 241 10.45 -12.31 7.17
CA ARG A 241 10.71 -12.84 8.51
C ARG A 241 9.60 -13.77 8.95
N LEU A 242 9.97 -14.99 9.34
CA LEU A 242 9.06 -15.99 9.89
C LEU A 242 8.55 -15.59 11.29
N PRO A 243 7.42 -16.16 11.75
CA PRO A 243 6.88 -15.89 13.10
C PRO A 243 7.86 -16.25 14.24
N ASN A 244 8.76 -17.22 14.01
CA ASN A 244 9.83 -17.57 14.95
C ASN A 244 10.98 -16.55 15.00
N GLY A 245 10.94 -15.52 14.15
CA GLY A 245 11.94 -14.46 14.06
C GLY A 245 13.11 -14.76 13.11
N GLU A 246 13.12 -15.89 12.44
CA GLU A 246 14.16 -16.26 11.48
C GLU A 246 13.91 -15.65 10.10
N ILE A 247 15.00 -15.42 9.37
CA ILE A 247 15.03 -15.04 7.96
C ILE A 247 15.75 -16.13 7.19
N THR A 248 15.07 -16.74 6.24
CA THR A 248 15.62 -17.85 5.43
C THR A 248 16.63 -17.37 4.40
N LEU A 249 16.41 -16.16 3.84
CA LEU A 249 17.31 -15.58 2.87
C LEU A 249 18.58 -15.08 3.55
N LYS A 250 19.71 -15.66 3.18
CA LYS A 250 21.04 -15.30 3.70
C LYS A 250 21.96 -14.93 2.57
N ASP A 251 22.92 -14.07 2.85
CA ASP A 251 23.99 -13.69 1.95
C ASP A 251 25.00 -14.83 1.84
N ASP A 252 25.31 -15.27 0.63
CA ASP A 252 26.20 -16.40 0.37
C ASP A 252 27.66 -16.09 0.79
N ASP A 253 28.08 -14.82 0.74
CA ASP A 253 29.46 -14.43 1.07
C ASP A 253 29.72 -14.41 2.58
N ASN A 254 28.74 -14.01 3.38
CA ASN A 254 28.94 -13.80 4.82
C ASN A 254 27.95 -14.54 5.73
N GLY A 255 26.99 -15.26 5.14
CA GLY A 255 26.00 -16.08 5.85
C GLY A 255 24.98 -15.27 6.69
N LYS A 256 24.97 -13.94 6.58
CA LYS A 256 24.07 -13.10 7.37
C LYS A 256 22.69 -12.99 6.72
N PRO A 257 21.62 -12.84 7.52
CA PRO A 257 20.27 -12.70 6.98
C PRO A 257 20.09 -11.39 6.21
N ILE A 258 19.36 -11.46 5.11
CA ILE A 258 18.96 -10.32 4.27
C ILE A 258 17.51 -9.99 4.59
N PRO A 259 17.22 -8.97 5.40
CA PRO A 259 15.87 -8.56 5.72
C PRO A 259 15.21 -7.81 4.56
N THR A 260 13.93 -8.07 4.29
CA THR A 260 13.11 -7.33 3.35
C THR A 260 11.85 -6.79 4.04
N THR A 261 11.48 -5.57 3.70
CA THR A 261 10.28 -4.90 4.25
C THR A 261 9.02 -5.36 3.54
N ALA A 262 7.84 -5.09 4.11
CA ALA A 262 6.57 -5.21 3.40
C ALA A 262 6.38 -4.02 2.46
N GLY A 263 6.06 -4.27 1.20
CA GLY A 263 5.72 -3.25 0.22
C GLY A 263 4.23 -2.91 0.22
N MET A 264 3.87 -1.85 -0.49
CA MET A 264 2.48 -1.38 -0.57
C MET A 264 1.52 -2.43 -1.13
N LEU A 265 1.93 -3.16 -2.17
CA LEU A 265 1.09 -4.20 -2.78
C LEU A 265 0.86 -5.38 -1.83
N GLU A 266 1.87 -5.79 -1.07
CA GLU A 266 1.71 -6.82 -0.05
C GLU A 266 0.76 -6.35 1.04
N ILE A 267 0.95 -5.15 1.59
CA ILE A 267 0.09 -4.60 2.64
C ILE A 267 -1.35 -4.48 2.17
N CYS A 268 -1.60 -3.98 0.96
CA CYS A 268 -2.94 -3.90 0.41
C CYS A 268 -3.56 -5.28 0.19
N ARG A 269 -2.80 -6.25 -0.32
CA ARG A 269 -3.27 -7.61 -0.57
C ARG A 269 -3.66 -8.33 0.73
N GLU A 270 -2.86 -8.16 1.77
CA GLU A 270 -3.14 -8.77 3.08
C GLU A 270 -4.26 -8.04 3.84
N SER A 271 -4.51 -6.77 3.54
CA SER A 271 -5.55 -5.98 4.18
C SER A 271 -6.90 -6.14 3.47
N ASN A 272 -6.99 -5.71 2.23
CA ASN A 272 -8.20 -5.76 1.42
C ASN A 272 -7.84 -5.95 -0.04
N TYR A 273 -8.30 -7.05 -0.60
CA TYR A 273 -8.04 -7.43 -1.98
C TYR A 273 -9.31 -7.89 -2.66
N ASP A 274 -9.55 -7.39 -3.86
CA ASP A 274 -10.61 -7.89 -4.71
C ASP A 274 -10.18 -7.84 -6.18
N THR A 275 -10.90 -8.55 -7.03
CA THR A 275 -10.59 -8.68 -8.45
C THR A 275 -11.80 -8.28 -9.30
N TYR A 276 -11.55 -7.86 -10.51
CA TYR A 276 -12.56 -7.66 -11.55
C TYR A 276 -12.14 -8.35 -12.85
N GLY A 277 -13.09 -8.62 -13.72
CA GLY A 277 -12.83 -9.25 -15.01
C GLY A 277 -12.44 -8.23 -16.08
N GLU A 278 -12.76 -8.52 -17.32
CA GLU A 278 -12.45 -7.67 -18.48
C GLU A 278 -13.00 -6.23 -18.37
N TYR A 279 -14.14 -6.05 -17.68
CA TYR A 279 -14.81 -4.76 -17.51
C TYR A 279 -14.94 -4.39 -16.05
N LEU A 280 -14.53 -3.18 -15.72
CA LEU A 280 -14.77 -2.59 -14.41
C LEU A 280 -16.17 -1.97 -14.38
N THR A 281 -17.02 -2.42 -13.46
CA THR A 281 -18.38 -1.90 -13.31
C THR A 281 -18.47 -0.89 -12.18
N LEU A 282 -19.39 0.07 -12.29
CA LEU A 282 -19.66 1.03 -11.22
C LEU A 282 -20.07 0.36 -9.92
N SER A 283 -20.88 -0.71 -9.98
CA SER A 283 -21.28 -1.47 -8.79
C SER A 283 -20.08 -2.05 -8.06
N LYS A 284 -19.06 -2.52 -8.80
CA LYS A 284 -17.80 -2.99 -8.22
C LYS A 284 -17.02 -1.85 -7.56
N ILE A 285 -16.94 -0.69 -8.21
CA ILE A 285 -16.27 0.51 -7.66
C ILE A 285 -16.98 0.95 -6.37
N LYS A 286 -18.31 1.09 -6.39
CA LYS A 286 -19.10 1.47 -5.20
C LYS A 286 -18.92 0.52 -4.05
N ARG A 287 -18.91 -0.79 -4.31
CA ARG A 287 -18.66 -1.80 -3.30
C ARG A 287 -17.24 -1.68 -2.72
N THR A 288 -16.23 -1.57 -3.56
CA THR A 288 -14.82 -1.41 -3.12
C THR A 288 -14.66 -0.17 -2.24
N ILE A 289 -15.24 0.96 -2.65
CA ILE A 289 -15.18 2.21 -1.89
C ILE A 289 -15.96 2.06 -0.58
N GLY A 290 -17.17 1.48 -0.61
CA GLY A 290 -17.96 1.21 0.58
C GLY A 290 -17.19 0.33 1.58
N ASP A 291 -16.56 -0.75 1.11
CA ASP A 291 -15.76 -1.63 1.96
C ASP A 291 -14.59 -0.93 2.66
N VAL A 292 -13.99 0.08 2.01
CA VAL A 292 -12.93 0.93 2.61
C VAL A 292 -13.49 1.91 3.63
N LEU A 293 -14.64 2.52 3.32
CA LEU A 293 -15.27 3.55 4.14
C LEU A 293 -15.99 2.98 5.37
N ASP A 294 -16.68 1.85 5.22
CA ASP A 294 -17.47 1.21 6.30
C ASP A 294 -16.60 0.73 7.47
N ARG A 295 -15.29 0.60 7.25
CA ARG A 295 -14.35 0.19 8.29
C ARG A 295 -13.84 1.33 9.15
N ASP A 296 -14.15 2.56 8.77
CA ASP A 296 -13.84 3.71 9.61
C ASP A 296 -14.92 3.93 10.64
N THR A 297 -14.50 4.05 11.89
CA THR A 297 -15.37 4.46 12.99
C THR A 297 -15.46 5.99 13.12
N ASP A 298 -14.61 6.70 12.37
CA ASP A 298 -14.58 8.16 12.37
C ASP A 298 -15.46 8.69 11.24
N THR A 299 -16.45 9.49 11.59
CA THR A 299 -17.44 10.05 10.66
C THR A 299 -16.92 11.26 9.86
N GLY A 300 -15.61 11.51 9.88
CA GLY A 300 -14.95 12.60 9.19
C GLY A 300 -14.88 12.40 7.66
N GLU A 301 -14.71 13.49 6.92
CA GLU A 301 -14.41 13.43 5.49
C GLU A 301 -13.06 12.71 5.27
N MET A 302 -13.07 11.65 4.47
CA MET A 302 -11.85 10.96 4.07
C MET A 302 -11.39 11.40 2.68
N ASN A 303 -10.08 11.54 2.54
CA ASN A 303 -9.41 11.78 1.27
C ASN A 303 -8.63 10.53 0.85
N ILE A 304 -9.23 9.72 0.01
CA ILE A 304 -8.63 8.51 -0.54
C ILE A 304 -7.90 8.87 -1.83
N VAL A 305 -6.65 8.44 -1.96
CA VAL A 305 -5.89 8.53 -3.20
C VAL A 305 -5.95 7.19 -3.90
N LEU A 306 -6.57 7.16 -5.06
CA LEU A 306 -6.57 6.02 -5.96
C LEU A 306 -5.34 6.14 -6.87
N MET A 307 -4.35 5.29 -6.66
CA MET A 307 -3.17 5.18 -7.50
C MET A 307 -3.31 3.98 -8.44
N GLY A 308 -3.51 4.24 -9.72
CA GLY A 308 -3.75 3.19 -10.71
C GLY A 308 -2.91 3.35 -11.97
N GLY A 309 -2.75 2.26 -12.71
CA GLY A 309 -2.19 2.29 -14.05
C GLY A 309 -3.14 2.91 -15.07
N LYS A 310 -2.63 3.22 -16.24
CA LYS A 310 -3.40 3.87 -17.32
C LYS A 310 -4.64 3.06 -17.71
N GLY A 311 -4.51 1.75 -17.85
CA GLY A 311 -5.62 0.87 -18.19
C GLY A 311 -6.73 0.92 -17.13
N PHE A 312 -6.37 0.87 -15.84
CA PHE A 312 -7.35 0.99 -14.77
C PHE A 312 -8.05 2.34 -14.77
N ILE A 313 -7.32 3.44 -14.98
CA ILE A 313 -7.92 4.79 -15.01
C ILE A 313 -8.90 4.95 -16.17
N GLU A 314 -8.59 4.38 -17.34
CA GLU A 314 -9.50 4.36 -18.48
C GLU A 314 -10.76 3.55 -18.17
N ASP A 315 -10.65 2.36 -17.57
CA ASP A 315 -11.77 1.54 -17.14
C ASP A 315 -12.62 2.24 -16.07
N PHE A 316 -11.97 2.92 -15.12
CA PHE A 316 -12.64 3.70 -14.08
C PHE A 316 -13.43 4.87 -14.67
N ASP A 317 -12.81 5.65 -15.57
CA ASP A 317 -13.47 6.75 -16.27
C ASP A 317 -14.66 6.26 -17.10
N GLU A 318 -14.52 5.14 -17.81
CA GLU A 318 -15.60 4.57 -18.60
C GLU A 318 -16.78 4.16 -17.71
N ALA A 319 -16.52 3.47 -16.61
CA ALA A 319 -17.56 3.09 -15.65
C ALA A 319 -18.28 4.29 -15.06
N MET A 320 -17.55 5.37 -14.73
CA MET A 320 -18.13 6.59 -14.19
C MET A 320 -18.96 7.37 -15.23
N ARG A 321 -18.52 7.39 -16.50
CA ARG A 321 -19.26 8.05 -17.60
C ARG A 321 -20.56 7.34 -17.94
N LEU A 322 -20.57 6.01 -17.88
CA LEU A 322 -21.78 5.23 -18.11
C LEU A 322 -22.83 5.55 -17.07
N ASP A 323 -22.45 5.66 -15.79
CA ASP A 323 -23.38 6.01 -14.71
C ASP A 323 -23.89 7.47 -14.82
N ALA A 324 -23.00 8.40 -15.13
CA ALA A 324 -23.38 9.80 -15.33
C ALA A 324 -24.41 9.98 -16.48
N LYS A 325 -24.30 9.14 -17.50
CA LYS A 325 -25.22 9.13 -18.66
C LYS A 325 -26.56 8.47 -18.32
N GLU A 326 -26.55 7.42 -17.50
CA GLU A 326 -27.76 6.64 -17.20
C GLU A 326 -28.53 7.17 -15.98
N ASN A 327 -27.83 7.61 -14.93
CA ASN A 327 -28.42 7.92 -13.62
C ASN A 327 -28.19 9.36 -13.13
N GLY A 328 -27.33 10.14 -13.76
CA GLY A 328 -27.07 11.53 -13.39
C GLY A 328 -26.45 11.76 -11.99
N PHE A 329 -25.95 10.71 -11.33
CA PHE A 329 -25.48 10.75 -9.94
C PHE A 329 -24.03 11.23 -9.75
N VAL A 330 -23.21 11.20 -10.77
CA VAL A 330 -21.81 11.62 -10.69
C VAL A 330 -21.57 12.81 -11.60
N THR A 331 -21.40 13.98 -11.02
CA THR A 331 -20.93 15.14 -11.77
C THR A 331 -19.41 15.18 -11.66
N PRO A 332 -18.66 15.01 -12.76
CA PRO A 332 -17.22 15.22 -12.73
C PRO A 332 -16.95 16.69 -12.39
N LEU A 333 -16.25 16.92 -11.30
CA LEU A 333 -15.83 18.26 -10.84
C LEU A 333 -14.87 18.96 -11.82
N GLY A 334 -14.52 18.30 -12.94
CA GLY A 334 -13.54 18.76 -13.91
C GLY A 334 -14.00 19.82 -14.90
N ASP A 335 -15.31 20.03 -15.10
CA ASP A 335 -15.85 20.99 -16.10
C ASP A 335 -16.18 22.38 -15.55
N LYS A 336 -16.04 22.61 -14.25
CA LYS A 336 -16.10 23.98 -13.69
C LYS A 336 -14.69 24.52 -13.49
N MET A 337 -14.07 24.87 -14.58
CA MET A 337 -12.73 25.46 -14.61
C MET A 337 -12.72 26.98 -14.60
N ILE A 338 -13.81 27.63 -14.20
CA ILE A 338 -13.84 29.09 -14.14
C ILE A 338 -14.69 29.52 -12.95
N ASP A 339 -14.10 29.51 -11.78
CA ASP A 339 -14.36 30.51 -10.75
C ASP A 339 -13.18 30.57 -9.78
N GLY A 340 -12.53 31.71 -9.74
CA GLY A 340 -11.24 31.96 -9.11
C GLY A 340 -11.27 32.10 -7.59
N SER A 341 -12.04 31.31 -6.85
CA SER A 341 -12.15 31.44 -5.39
C SER A 341 -11.75 30.18 -4.60
N ASP A 342 -11.49 29.07 -5.24
CA ASP A 342 -10.94 27.91 -4.54
C ASP A 342 -9.55 27.59 -5.08
N ALA A 343 -8.55 27.75 -4.22
CA ALA A 343 -7.12 27.59 -4.49
C ALA A 343 -6.72 26.12 -4.75
N GLY A 344 -7.48 25.46 -5.57
CA GLY A 344 -7.21 24.13 -6.10
C GLY A 344 -6.94 24.19 -7.59
N LEU A 345 -5.96 24.97 -8.02
CA LEU A 345 -5.53 25.00 -9.42
C LEU A 345 -4.97 23.65 -9.79
N THR A 346 -5.80 22.77 -10.28
CA THR A 346 -5.34 21.50 -10.83
C THR A 346 -5.05 21.70 -12.32
N TYR A 347 -3.90 22.27 -12.60
CA TYR A 347 -3.34 22.20 -13.93
C TYR A 347 -2.75 20.79 -14.10
N GLY A 348 -3.41 19.98 -14.86
CA GLY A 348 -2.84 18.73 -15.30
C GLY A 348 -3.86 17.63 -15.56
N LYS A 349 -3.72 16.99 -16.68
CA LYS A 349 -4.41 15.80 -17.16
C LYS A 349 -4.43 14.60 -16.19
N TYR A 350 -3.87 14.72 -14.98
CA TYR A 350 -3.47 13.60 -14.14
C TYR A 350 -4.16 13.53 -12.79
N PHE A 351 -4.95 14.53 -12.41
CA PHE A 351 -5.70 14.54 -11.15
C PHE A 351 -7.18 14.76 -11.41
N ARG A 352 -7.98 13.73 -11.13
CA ARG A 352 -9.42 13.83 -11.13
C ARG A 352 -9.93 13.60 -9.72
N ARG A 353 -10.80 14.46 -9.25
CA ARG A 353 -11.45 14.32 -7.94
C ARG A 353 -12.90 13.93 -8.14
N TYR A 354 -13.31 12.90 -7.42
CA TYR A 354 -14.69 12.45 -7.35
C TYR A 354 -15.15 12.60 -5.91
N LYS A 355 -16.38 13.10 -5.74
CA LYS A 355 -17.03 13.15 -4.43
C LYS A 355 -18.07 12.04 -4.36
N THR A 356 -18.01 11.22 -3.30
CA THR A 356 -19.02 10.18 -3.05
C THR A 356 -20.28 10.80 -2.49
N VAL A 357 -21.40 10.06 -2.50
CA VAL A 357 -22.68 10.51 -1.93
C VAL A 357 -22.51 10.83 -0.43
N ASP A 358 -21.65 10.12 0.26
CA ASP A 358 -21.38 10.30 1.70
C ASP A 358 -20.42 11.45 2.01
N GLY A 359 -19.99 12.21 0.98
CA GLY A 359 -19.15 13.39 1.14
C GLY A 359 -17.65 13.13 1.08
N HIS A 360 -17.19 11.88 0.96
CA HIS A 360 -15.78 11.53 0.88
C HIS A 360 -15.18 11.91 -0.49
N THR A 361 -13.92 12.26 -0.51
CA THR A 361 -13.21 12.66 -1.73
C THR A 361 -12.26 11.58 -2.19
N ILE A 362 -12.35 11.18 -3.47
CA ILE A 362 -11.43 10.25 -4.11
C ILE A 362 -10.62 11.03 -5.13
N THR A 363 -9.31 11.05 -4.94
CA THR A 363 -8.37 11.65 -5.88
C THR A 363 -7.73 10.56 -6.72
N VAL A 364 -8.00 10.54 -8.02
CA VAL A 364 -7.41 9.58 -8.95
C VAL A 364 -6.06 10.10 -9.42
N LYS A 365 -5.02 9.34 -9.19
CA LYS A 365 -3.65 9.63 -9.62
C LYS A 365 -3.12 8.51 -10.50
N HIS A 366 -2.58 8.86 -11.66
CA HIS A 366 -1.84 7.93 -12.49
C HIS A 366 -0.54 7.51 -11.80
N CYS A 367 -0.32 6.20 -11.73
CA CYS A 367 0.90 5.62 -11.18
C CYS A 367 1.70 4.97 -12.32
N ALA A 368 2.77 5.65 -12.75
CA ALA A 368 3.61 5.17 -13.84
C ALA A 368 4.29 3.82 -13.55
N PHE A 369 4.39 3.44 -12.28
CA PHE A 369 4.91 2.14 -11.86
C PHE A 369 4.14 0.97 -12.50
N PHE A 370 2.81 1.05 -12.56
CA PHE A 370 1.99 -0.03 -13.14
C PHE A 370 2.10 -0.14 -14.67
N ASP A 371 2.56 0.90 -15.35
CA ASP A 371 2.65 0.96 -16.81
C ASP A 371 4.07 0.79 -17.36
N LYS A 372 5.05 1.28 -16.63
CA LYS A 372 6.43 1.48 -17.12
C LYS A 372 7.50 0.88 -16.20
N SER A 373 7.11 0.10 -15.19
CA SER A 373 8.09 -0.65 -14.40
C SER A 373 8.69 -1.80 -15.21
N THR A 374 9.81 -2.32 -14.73
CA THR A 374 10.43 -3.51 -15.30
C THR A 374 9.46 -4.69 -15.38
N ILE A 375 8.55 -4.79 -14.40
CA ILE A 375 7.51 -5.82 -14.34
C ILE A 375 6.44 -5.62 -15.41
N ALA A 376 6.00 -4.37 -15.62
CA ALA A 376 5.02 -4.06 -16.66
C ALA A 376 5.59 -4.33 -18.08
N GLU A 377 6.86 -4.01 -18.28
CA GLU A 377 7.54 -4.33 -19.54
C GLU A 377 7.73 -5.84 -19.74
N ALA A 378 8.06 -6.57 -18.66
CA ALA A 378 8.15 -8.02 -18.71
C ALA A 378 6.79 -8.66 -19.01
N ALA A 379 5.72 -8.24 -18.35
CA ALA A 379 4.36 -8.70 -18.61
C ALA A 379 3.96 -8.48 -20.09
N LYS A 380 4.29 -7.32 -20.64
CA LYS A 380 4.05 -7.02 -22.05
C LYS A 380 4.84 -7.96 -22.99
N LYS A 381 6.11 -8.24 -22.68
CA LYS A 381 6.94 -9.16 -23.46
C LYS A 381 6.47 -10.61 -23.34
N ASN A 382 5.91 -11.00 -22.20
CA ASN A 382 5.33 -12.31 -21.96
C ASN A 382 3.94 -12.49 -22.59
N GLY A 383 3.37 -11.45 -23.20
CA GLY A 383 2.05 -11.51 -23.79
C GLY A 383 0.90 -11.39 -22.79
N GLU A 384 1.16 -10.98 -21.56
CA GLU A 384 0.17 -10.69 -20.53
C GLU A 384 -0.47 -9.32 -20.81
N ILE A 385 -1.25 -9.26 -21.88
CA ILE A 385 -1.85 -8.04 -22.42
C ILE A 385 -3.36 -8.13 -22.28
N HIS A 386 -3.98 -7.05 -21.82
CA HIS A 386 -5.43 -6.96 -21.75
C HIS A 386 -6.04 -6.91 -23.16
N PRO A 387 -6.99 -7.81 -23.49
CA PRO A 387 -7.46 -7.99 -24.87
C PRO A 387 -8.15 -6.75 -25.46
N ARG A 388 -8.85 -5.97 -24.61
CA ARG A 388 -9.59 -4.79 -25.04
C ARG A 388 -8.71 -3.56 -25.24
N THR A 389 -7.80 -3.30 -24.30
CA THR A 389 -7.03 -2.05 -24.26
C THR A 389 -5.63 -2.17 -24.85
N GLY A 390 -5.10 -3.39 -24.97
CA GLY A 390 -3.74 -3.62 -25.44
C GLY A 390 -2.64 -3.21 -24.44
N TYR A 391 -3.02 -2.80 -23.20
CA TYR A 391 -2.06 -2.52 -22.15
C TYR A 391 -1.68 -3.80 -21.37
N PRO A 392 -0.52 -3.83 -20.71
CA PRO A 392 -0.18 -4.95 -19.85
C PRO A 392 -1.22 -5.08 -18.72
N ILE A 393 -1.49 -6.31 -18.27
CA ILE A 393 -2.47 -6.57 -17.20
C ILE A 393 -2.11 -5.82 -15.92
N THR A 394 -0.82 -5.59 -15.67
CA THR A 394 -0.34 -4.76 -14.55
C THR A 394 -0.89 -3.33 -14.58
N SER A 395 -1.16 -2.78 -15.76
CA SER A 395 -1.78 -1.45 -15.92
C SER A 395 -3.24 -1.41 -15.47
N HIS A 396 -3.92 -2.56 -15.40
CA HIS A 396 -5.31 -2.71 -14.97
C HIS A 396 -5.42 -3.05 -13.48
N GLN A 397 -4.59 -2.41 -12.66
CA GLN A 397 -4.67 -2.51 -11.20
C GLN A 397 -4.54 -1.14 -10.55
N ALA A 398 -5.15 -1.00 -9.38
CA ALA A 398 -5.08 0.22 -8.58
C ALA A 398 -5.08 -0.08 -7.10
N CYS A 399 -4.34 0.76 -6.35
CA CYS A 399 -4.39 0.81 -4.90
C CYS A 399 -5.19 2.03 -4.45
N PHE A 400 -6.13 1.81 -3.56
CA PHE A 400 -6.80 2.87 -2.81
C PHE A 400 -6.03 3.04 -1.52
N ILE A 401 -5.49 4.22 -1.31
CA ILE A 401 -4.56 4.51 -0.20
C ILE A 401 -5.05 5.74 0.55
N ASP A 402 -5.16 5.63 1.85
CA ASP A 402 -5.42 6.76 2.73
C ASP A 402 -4.09 7.37 3.20
N PHE A 403 -3.82 8.60 2.78
CA PHE A 403 -2.67 9.40 3.21
C PHE A 403 -3.03 10.45 4.27
N SER A 404 -4.17 10.33 4.90
CA SER A 404 -4.60 11.27 5.94
C SER A 404 -3.59 11.34 7.08
N ILE A 405 -3.57 12.48 7.75
CA ILE A 405 -2.71 12.74 8.89
C ILE A 405 -3.51 12.54 10.16
N TYR A 406 -3.08 11.63 11.02
CA TYR A 406 -3.63 11.35 12.33
C TYR A 406 -2.59 11.69 13.40
N ASP A 407 -2.97 12.50 14.36
CA ASP A 407 -2.06 12.95 15.45
C ASP A 407 -0.70 13.48 14.96
N GLY A 408 -0.73 14.29 13.88
CA GLY A 408 0.48 14.86 13.30
C GLY A 408 1.35 13.87 12.53
N THR A 409 0.88 12.64 12.31
CA THR A 409 1.59 11.61 11.54
C THR A 409 0.74 11.13 10.36
N GLN A 410 1.37 10.99 9.20
CA GLN A 410 0.71 10.45 8.02
C GLN A 410 0.46 8.95 8.19
N ASN A 411 -0.65 8.45 7.65
CA ASN A 411 -1.00 7.03 7.73
C ASN A 411 0.05 6.13 7.06
N VAL A 412 0.58 6.56 5.92
CA VAL A 412 1.65 5.86 5.18
C VAL A 412 2.94 6.64 5.32
N ARG A 413 3.98 6.00 5.83
CA ARG A 413 5.29 6.62 6.07
C ARG A 413 6.42 5.73 5.62
N VAL A 414 7.49 6.32 5.12
CA VAL A 414 8.77 5.64 4.93
C VAL A 414 9.57 5.69 6.22
N VAL A 415 10.00 4.51 6.66
CA VAL A 415 10.85 4.34 7.84
C VAL A 415 12.29 4.17 7.39
N ARG A 416 13.21 4.87 8.04
CA ARG A 416 14.63 4.87 7.69
C ARG A 416 15.49 4.67 8.93
N GLN A 417 16.67 4.14 8.77
CA GLN A 417 17.61 4.03 9.87
C GLN A 417 18.36 5.36 10.09
N LYS A 418 18.26 5.91 11.29
CA LYS A 418 18.96 7.15 11.68
C LYS A 418 20.46 7.04 11.41
N GLY A 419 21.01 8.00 10.70
CA GLY A 419 22.42 8.01 10.31
C GLY A 419 22.81 7.03 9.19
N GLN A 420 21.87 6.25 8.64
CA GLN A 420 22.06 5.31 7.53
C GLN A 420 21.04 5.54 6.40
N ILE A 421 20.37 6.67 6.40
CA ILE A 421 19.31 7.00 5.43
C ILE A 421 19.84 6.98 4.01
N HIS A 422 20.94 7.69 3.80
CA HIS A 422 21.66 7.77 2.55
C HIS A 422 23.13 8.03 2.87
N LYS A 423 23.85 6.97 3.17
CA LYS A 423 25.26 7.09 3.54
C LYS A 423 26.12 6.91 2.31
N ALA A 424 26.70 8.01 1.84
CA ALA A 424 27.60 8.03 0.70
C ALA A 424 29.07 8.13 1.16
N LYS A 425 29.92 7.41 0.49
CA LYS A 425 31.38 7.48 0.61
C LYS A 425 31.98 7.56 -0.79
N VAL A 426 33.07 8.28 -0.89
CA VAL A 426 33.87 8.37 -2.12
C VAL A 426 35.26 7.85 -1.86
N PHE A 427 35.68 6.85 -2.64
CA PHE A 427 37.06 6.45 -2.73
C PHE A 427 37.72 7.25 -3.81
N LYS A 428 38.73 8.02 -3.43
CA LYS A 428 39.45 8.94 -4.35
C LYS A 428 40.86 8.39 -4.59
N GLY A 429 41.18 8.11 -5.86
CA GLY A 429 42.54 7.88 -6.33
C GLY A 429 43.23 9.18 -6.75
N LEU A 430 44.03 9.14 -7.80
CA LEU A 430 44.69 10.33 -8.36
C LEU A 430 43.73 11.27 -9.08
N THR A 431 42.53 10.85 -9.35
CA THR A 431 41.54 11.55 -10.16
C THR A 431 40.77 12.58 -9.35
N ASP A 432 40.53 13.76 -9.91
CA ASP A 432 39.66 14.76 -9.32
C ASP A 432 38.20 14.35 -9.38
N ILE A 433 37.47 14.57 -8.27
CA ILE A 433 36.10 14.25 -8.13
C ILE A 433 35.24 15.45 -8.51
N PRO A 434 34.29 15.31 -9.45
CA PRO A 434 33.39 16.40 -9.78
C PRO A 434 32.59 16.85 -8.58
N ALA A 435 32.44 18.16 -8.39
CA ALA A 435 31.57 18.72 -7.34
C ALA A 435 30.11 18.27 -7.47
N SER A 436 29.67 17.81 -8.65
CA SER A 436 28.33 17.26 -8.93
C SER A 436 28.00 15.98 -8.17
N TRP A 437 28.99 15.29 -7.58
CA TRP A 437 28.76 14.13 -6.74
C TRP A 437 28.13 14.47 -5.38
N GLY A 438 28.23 15.76 -4.97
CA GLY A 438 27.54 16.28 -3.79
C GLY A 438 27.94 15.65 -2.45
N VAL A 439 29.13 15.01 -2.39
CA VAL A 439 29.64 14.37 -1.16
C VAL A 439 30.69 15.29 -0.54
N PRO A 440 30.55 15.65 0.76
CA PRO A 440 31.56 16.43 1.45
C PRO A 440 32.94 15.74 1.44
N GLU A 441 34.01 16.50 1.36
CA GLU A 441 35.38 15.96 1.38
C GLU A 441 35.71 15.13 2.63
N THR A 442 35.06 15.42 3.75
CA THR A 442 35.17 14.65 4.98
C THR A 442 34.75 13.17 4.82
N ASN A 443 34.02 12.86 3.76
CA ASN A 443 33.59 11.52 3.41
C ASN A 443 34.46 10.86 2.34
N TYR A 444 35.59 11.46 1.97
CA TYR A 444 36.51 10.88 1.03
C TYR A 444 37.45 9.90 1.73
N ILE A 445 37.75 8.82 1.04
CA ILE A 445 38.71 7.78 1.44
C ILE A 445 39.69 7.69 0.31
N SER A 446 40.98 7.82 0.62
CA SER A 446 42.06 7.69 -0.39
C SER A 446 42.23 6.22 -0.78
N THR A 447 42.56 6.00 -2.04
CA THR A 447 42.97 4.69 -2.59
C THR A 447 44.20 4.87 -3.46
N GLU A 448 45.05 3.85 -3.55
CA GLU A 448 46.23 3.81 -4.42
C GLU A 448 45.88 3.52 -5.89
N ILE A 449 44.63 3.07 -6.13
CA ILE A 449 44.17 2.72 -7.47
C ILE A 449 43.73 4.01 -8.18
N ASP A 450 44.16 4.21 -9.44
CA ASP A 450 43.76 5.32 -10.28
C ASP A 450 42.30 5.16 -10.73
N MET A 451 41.38 5.34 -9.77
CA MET A 451 39.92 5.35 -9.97
C MET A 451 39.24 6.20 -8.92
N SER A 452 38.05 6.65 -9.22
CA SER A 452 37.11 7.18 -8.23
C SER A 452 35.90 6.24 -8.11
N ARG A 453 35.55 5.84 -6.87
CA ARG A 453 34.38 5.04 -6.60
C ARG A 453 33.43 5.78 -5.67
N TYR A 454 32.20 5.92 -6.10
CA TYR A 454 31.12 6.43 -5.28
C TYR A 454 30.29 5.26 -4.76
N GLU A 455 30.17 5.14 -3.47
CA GLU A 455 29.39 4.10 -2.81
C GLU A 455 28.25 4.70 -1.99
N VAL A 456 27.07 4.13 -2.15
CA VAL A 456 25.87 4.51 -1.41
C VAL A 456 25.28 3.29 -0.72
N LYS A 457 25.01 3.45 0.57
CA LYS A 457 24.17 2.54 1.34
C LYS A 457 22.86 3.26 1.66
N HIS A 458 21.76 2.58 1.43
CA HIS A 458 20.42 3.10 1.72
C HIS A 458 19.66 2.10 2.60
N SER A 459 18.83 2.64 3.48
CA SER A 459 17.91 1.86 4.31
C SER A 459 16.51 2.41 4.17
N GLN A 460 15.54 1.54 3.96
CA GLN A 460 14.14 1.93 3.87
C GLN A 460 13.21 0.84 4.38
N GLY A 461 12.03 1.22 4.76
CA GLY A 461 10.92 0.36 5.07
C GLY A 461 9.63 1.14 4.98
N LEU A 462 8.51 0.46 4.81
CA LEU A 462 7.19 1.06 4.75
C LEU A 462 6.42 0.76 6.02
N GLN A 463 5.83 1.79 6.61
CA GLN A 463 4.90 1.68 7.73
C GLN A 463 3.53 2.19 7.31
N VAL A 464 2.51 1.41 7.61
CA VAL A 464 1.12 1.80 7.48
C VAL A 464 0.47 1.68 8.84
N ASN A 465 0.00 2.80 9.39
CA ASN A 465 -0.60 2.82 10.72
C ASN A 465 -1.96 2.12 10.73
N ASN A 466 -2.80 2.43 9.76
CA ASN A 466 -4.11 1.84 9.58
C ASN A 466 -4.24 1.24 8.16
N SER A 467 -4.02 -0.06 8.05
CA SER A 467 -4.11 -0.79 6.79
C SER A 467 -5.56 -1.09 6.38
N SER A 468 -6.53 -1.00 7.29
CA SER A 468 -7.94 -1.28 6.98
C SER A 468 -8.52 -0.32 5.94
N LYS A 469 -7.92 0.87 5.80
CA LYS A 469 -8.29 1.90 4.83
C LYS A 469 -7.59 1.75 3.47
N MET A 470 -6.92 0.64 3.25
CA MET A 470 -6.24 0.33 2.00
C MET A 470 -6.93 -0.80 1.26
N PHE A 471 -6.88 -0.74 -0.04
CA PHE A 471 -7.52 -1.72 -0.90
C PHE A 471 -6.73 -1.89 -2.20
N LEU A 472 -6.55 -3.14 -2.63
CA LEU A 472 -6.00 -3.47 -3.95
C LEU A 472 -7.10 -4.03 -4.83
N LEU A 473 -7.35 -3.40 -5.97
CA LEU A 473 -8.25 -3.88 -7.01
C LEU A 473 -7.45 -4.22 -8.27
N LYS A 474 -7.55 -5.46 -8.72
CA LYS A 474 -6.75 -5.99 -9.82
C LYS A 474 -7.64 -6.66 -10.88
N CYS A 475 -7.34 -6.43 -12.15
CA CYS A 475 -7.92 -7.19 -13.24
C CYS A 475 -7.36 -8.62 -13.25
N VAL A 476 -8.25 -9.60 -13.39
CA VAL A 476 -7.92 -11.01 -13.58
C VAL A 476 -8.75 -11.52 -14.76
N LEU A 477 -8.08 -11.99 -15.80
CA LEU A 477 -8.68 -12.49 -17.04
C LEU A 477 -8.72 -14.02 -17.05
#